data_9de2c3a2d3f8e62d86f56090ca1d80ec
#
_entry.id   9de2c3a2d3f8e62d86f56090ca1d80ec
#
_cell.length_a   1.000
_cell.length_b   1.000
_cell.length_c   1.000
_cell.angle_alpha   90.00
_cell.angle_beta   90.00
_cell.angle_gamma   90.00
#
_symmetry.space_group_name_H-M   'P 1'
#
loop_
_entity.id
_entity.type
_entity.pdbx_description
1 polymer ?
#
loop_
_entity_poly.entity_id
_entity_poly.type
_entity_poly.pdbx_seq_one_letter_code
_entity_poly.pdbx_strand_id
1 'polypeptide(L)'
;RTYLEYKQFWSRRPKDPKKLADPRQVLAFRFRAGKIVGTVPFFEQLFVGGSDSLRGYDDQRFWGKTSFLSSAEYRVPVQKSFNLIGFADYGGAWGGYGTLNKFLQSSKPSLHLGYGLGVGFRTPLGPIRIDFGFNDKGGSRTLFSIGGSF
;
A
#
# COMPACT_ATOMS: atom_id res chain seq x y z
N ARG A 1 21.91 -1.13 2.73
CA ARG A 1 20.48 -0.96 2.54
C ARG A 1 19.87 -0.42 3.83
N THR A 2 19.20 0.70 3.79
CA THR A 2 18.45 1.28 4.90
C THR A 2 16.97 1.26 4.53
N TYR A 3 16.14 0.82 5.48
CA TYR A 3 14.69 0.74 5.30
C TYR A 3 14.01 1.23 6.58
N LEU A 4 13.04 2.13 6.43
CA LEU A 4 12.22 2.65 7.52
C LEU A 4 10.75 2.34 7.20
N GLU A 5 10.05 1.78 8.16
CA GLU A 5 8.60 1.63 8.10
C GLU A 5 7.98 2.15 9.41
N TYR A 6 6.95 2.96 9.26
CA TYR A 6 6.14 3.46 10.36
C TYR A 6 4.66 3.19 10.07
N LYS A 7 3.95 2.66 11.06
CA LYS A 7 2.51 2.41 10.99
C LYS A 7 1.81 3.01 12.20
N GLN A 8 0.70 3.68 11.94
CA GLN A 8 -0.13 4.27 12.98
C GLN A 8 -1.59 3.95 12.72
N PHE A 9 -2.31 3.60 13.79
CA PHE A 9 -3.72 3.27 13.74
C PHE A 9 -4.48 4.10 14.77
N TRP A 10 -5.57 4.72 14.33
CA TRP A 10 -6.50 5.40 15.20
C TRP A 10 -7.86 4.73 15.08
N SER A 11 -8.45 4.38 16.21
CA SER A 11 -9.80 3.83 16.27
C SER A 11 -10.68 4.64 17.20
N ARG A 12 -11.91 4.90 16.79
CA ARG A 12 -12.87 5.60 17.63
C ARG A 12 -13.34 4.65 18.75
N ARG A 13 -13.11 5.02 20.01
CA ARG A 13 -13.62 4.27 21.15
C ARG A 13 -15.15 4.41 21.22
N PRO A 14 -15.92 3.33 21.41
CA PRO A 14 -17.34 3.43 21.65
C PRO A 14 -17.59 4.15 22.97
N LYS A 15 -18.67 4.93 23.02
CA LYS A 15 -19.09 5.61 24.26
C LYS A 15 -19.62 4.62 25.30
N ASP A 16 -20.13 3.47 24.88
CA ASP A 16 -20.69 2.42 25.71
C ASP A 16 -19.65 1.29 25.95
N PRO A 17 -19.27 1.00 27.20
CA PRO A 17 -18.34 -0.09 27.51
C PRO A 17 -18.79 -1.47 27.03
N LYS A 18 -20.11 -1.71 26.94
CA LYS A 18 -20.68 -2.98 26.45
C LYS A 18 -20.39 -3.23 24.96
N LYS A 19 -20.06 -2.19 24.21
CA LYS A 19 -19.72 -2.24 22.77
C LYS A 19 -18.23 -2.33 22.48
N LEU A 20 -17.41 -2.62 23.47
CA LEU A 20 -15.94 -2.72 23.29
C LEU A 20 -15.52 -3.83 22.31
N ALA A 21 -16.33 -4.89 22.20
CA ALA A 21 -16.08 -6.00 21.27
C ALA A 21 -16.61 -5.77 19.85
N ASP A 22 -17.34 -4.68 19.62
CA ASP A 22 -17.91 -4.39 18.29
C ASP A 22 -16.81 -3.91 17.32
N PRO A 23 -16.94 -4.24 16.04
CA PRO A 23 -16.04 -3.75 15.01
C PRO A 23 -16.04 -2.22 14.97
N ARG A 24 -14.85 -1.62 14.84
CA ARG A 24 -14.67 -0.16 14.91
C ARG A 24 -14.19 0.41 13.60
N GLN A 25 -14.53 1.66 13.37
CA GLN A 25 -13.89 2.46 12.34
C GLN A 25 -12.41 2.64 12.69
N VAL A 26 -11.56 2.43 11.70
CA VAL A 26 -10.10 2.55 11.87
C VAL A 26 -9.58 3.45 10.77
N LEU A 27 -8.85 4.49 11.17
CA LEU A 27 -7.97 5.24 10.28
C LEU A 27 -6.56 4.68 10.46
N ALA A 28 -6.00 4.17 9.39
CA ALA A 28 -4.65 3.63 9.36
C ALA A 28 -3.77 4.49 8.46
N PHE A 29 -2.56 4.72 8.91
CA PHE A 29 -1.53 5.43 8.17
C PHE A 29 -0.25 4.61 8.14
N ARG A 30 0.39 4.51 6.99
CA ARG A 30 1.66 3.84 6.81
C ARG A 30 2.61 4.72 6.02
N PHE A 31 3.84 4.74 6.48
CA PHE A 31 4.94 5.42 5.81
C PHE A 31 6.07 4.40 5.62
N ARG A 32 6.62 4.35 4.42
CA ARG A 32 7.81 3.55 4.10
C ARG A 32 8.80 4.39 3.33
N ALA A 33 10.07 4.30 3.68
CA ALA A 33 11.17 4.88 2.94
C ALA A 33 12.34 3.91 2.89
N GLY A 34 12.99 3.83 1.74
CA GLY A 34 14.13 2.94 1.57
C GLY A 34 15.22 3.56 0.70
N LYS A 35 16.47 3.25 1.02
CA LYS A 35 17.64 3.68 0.24
C LYS A 35 18.69 2.57 0.19
N ILE A 36 19.23 2.36 -1.00
CA ILE A 36 20.34 1.45 -1.26
C ILE A 36 21.54 2.27 -1.74
N VAL A 37 22.70 2.03 -1.15
CA VAL A 37 23.97 2.63 -1.54
C VAL A 37 24.83 1.56 -2.20
N GLY A 38 25.55 1.93 -3.26
CA GLY A 38 26.37 1.01 -4.04
C GLY A 38 25.61 0.38 -5.22
N THR A 39 26.23 -0.62 -5.85
CA THR A 39 25.65 -1.38 -6.96
C THR A 39 25.09 -2.68 -6.42
N VAL A 40 23.83 -2.96 -6.74
CA VAL A 40 23.13 -4.18 -6.32
C VAL A 40 22.51 -4.87 -7.53
N PRO A 41 22.31 -6.18 -7.52
CA PRO A 41 21.53 -6.86 -8.55
C PRO A 41 20.15 -6.29 -8.71
N PHE A 42 19.54 -6.42 -9.89
CA PHE A 42 18.20 -5.88 -10.17
C PHE A 42 17.16 -6.32 -9.14
N PHE A 43 17.15 -7.58 -8.77
CA PHE A 43 16.17 -8.18 -7.84
C PHE A 43 16.35 -7.73 -6.38
N GLU A 44 17.45 -7.06 -6.04
CA GLU A 44 17.68 -6.47 -4.71
C GLU A 44 17.27 -5.00 -4.63
N GLN A 45 16.84 -4.42 -5.73
CA GLN A 45 16.34 -3.04 -5.74
C GLN A 45 15.01 -2.93 -4.96
N LEU A 46 14.56 -1.72 -4.73
CA LEU A 46 13.31 -1.43 -4.03
C LEU A 46 12.19 -1.33 -5.07
N PHE A 47 11.15 -2.11 -4.88
CA PHE A 47 10.00 -2.15 -5.77
C PHE A 47 8.77 -1.50 -5.12
N VAL A 48 7.99 -0.76 -5.92
CA VAL A 48 6.75 -0.10 -5.52
C VAL A 48 5.71 -0.32 -6.61
N GLY A 49 4.49 -0.64 -6.21
CA GLY A 49 3.35 -0.98 -7.06
C GLY A 49 2.65 -2.23 -6.56
N GLY A 50 1.34 -2.29 -6.78
CA GLY A 50 0.50 -3.44 -6.41
C GLY A 50 -0.16 -3.32 -5.03
N SER A 51 -0.78 -4.42 -4.60
CA SER A 51 -1.68 -4.50 -3.45
C SER A 51 -1.03 -4.11 -2.13
N ASP A 52 0.26 -4.36 -1.97
CA ASP A 52 1.00 -4.11 -0.72
C ASP A 52 1.70 -2.74 -0.68
N SER A 53 1.58 -1.96 -1.73
CA SER A 53 2.26 -0.67 -1.80
C SER A 53 1.42 0.42 -2.47
N LEU A 54 1.60 0.65 -3.75
CA LEU A 54 0.92 1.70 -4.52
C LEU A 54 -0.22 1.06 -5.32
N ARG A 55 -1.40 1.03 -4.76
CA ARG A 55 -2.60 0.45 -5.37
C ARG A 55 -3.07 1.28 -6.55
N GLY A 56 -3.63 0.63 -7.57
CA GLY A 56 -3.97 1.27 -8.85
C GLY A 56 -2.89 1.11 -9.91
N TYR A 57 -1.71 0.62 -9.53
CA TYR A 57 -0.61 0.26 -10.40
C TYR A 57 -0.34 -1.25 -10.39
N ASP A 58 0.32 -1.74 -11.43
CA ASP A 58 0.80 -3.13 -11.49
C ASP A 58 1.78 -3.43 -10.37
N ASP A 59 1.88 -4.71 -10.00
CA ASP A 59 2.88 -5.15 -9.04
C ASP A 59 4.28 -4.79 -9.52
N GLN A 60 5.09 -4.25 -8.60
CA GLN A 60 6.47 -3.89 -8.87
C GLN A 60 6.67 -2.92 -10.06
N ARG A 61 5.65 -2.08 -10.34
CA ARG A 61 5.66 -1.16 -11.49
C ARG A 61 6.83 -0.19 -11.49
N PHE A 62 7.24 0.25 -10.32
CA PHE A 62 8.35 1.18 -10.12
C PHE A 62 9.46 0.51 -9.33
N TRP A 63 10.70 0.72 -9.72
CA TRP A 63 11.85 0.16 -9.03
C TRP A 63 13.01 1.15 -8.99
N GLY A 64 13.89 0.98 -8.00
CA GLY A 64 15.06 1.81 -7.88
C GLY A 64 15.85 1.61 -6.61
N LYS A 65 16.90 2.39 -6.45
CA LYS A 65 17.72 2.40 -5.23
C LYS A 65 17.13 3.27 -4.13
N THR A 66 16.14 4.08 -4.46
CA THR A 66 15.41 4.90 -3.49
C THR A 66 13.91 4.67 -3.68
N SER A 67 13.20 4.51 -2.59
CA SER A 67 11.75 4.38 -2.59
C SER A 67 11.12 5.20 -1.47
N PHE A 68 9.91 5.64 -1.74
CA PHE A 68 9.05 6.34 -0.80
C PHE A 68 7.61 5.86 -0.98
N LEU A 69 6.89 5.66 0.12
CA LEU A 69 5.47 5.36 0.11
C LEU A 69 4.82 5.94 1.36
N SER A 70 3.71 6.64 1.15
CA SER A 70 2.78 7.07 2.18
C SER A 70 1.41 6.52 1.83
N SER A 71 0.76 5.84 2.74
CA SER A 71 -0.56 5.23 2.55
C SER A 71 -1.49 5.66 3.67
N ALA A 72 -2.69 6.09 3.31
CA ALA A 72 -3.77 6.36 4.24
C ALA A 72 -4.95 5.45 3.91
N GLU A 73 -5.57 4.87 4.92
CA GLU A 73 -6.68 3.94 4.76
C GLU A 73 -7.73 4.16 5.84
N TYR A 74 -8.98 4.28 5.42
CA TYR A 74 -10.13 4.38 6.31
C TYR A 74 -11.02 3.15 6.16
N ARG A 75 -11.18 2.42 7.26
CA ARG A 75 -11.95 1.18 7.33
C ARG A 75 -13.23 1.41 8.11
N VAL A 76 -14.37 1.12 7.48
CA VAL A 76 -15.70 1.23 8.08
C VAL A 76 -16.31 -0.16 8.17
N PRO A 77 -16.52 -0.70 9.38
CA PRO A 77 -17.22 -1.96 9.55
C PRO A 77 -18.70 -1.75 9.23
N VAL A 78 -19.23 -2.56 8.31
CA VAL A 78 -20.66 -2.61 7.98
C VAL A 78 -21.33 -3.73 8.75
N GLN A 79 -20.64 -4.87 8.87
CA GLN A 79 -21.03 -6.04 9.65
C GLN A 79 -19.83 -6.61 10.41
N LYS A 80 -20.05 -7.57 11.30
CA LYS A 80 -18.99 -8.20 12.10
C LYS A 80 -17.84 -8.79 11.25
N SER A 81 -18.18 -9.27 10.05
CA SER A 81 -17.23 -9.91 9.14
C SER A 81 -16.96 -9.12 7.86
N PHE A 82 -17.59 -7.96 7.67
CA PHE A 82 -17.51 -7.18 6.43
C PHE A 82 -17.15 -5.73 6.70
N ASN A 83 -16.13 -5.23 5.99
CA ASN A 83 -15.66 -3.86 6.08
C ASN A 83 -15.63 -3.21 4.69
N LEU A 84 -16.03 -1.93 4.62
CA LEU A 84 -15.72 -1.07 3.50
C LEU A 84 -14.41 -0.33 3.78
N ILE A 85 -13.63 -0.10 2.75
CA ILE A 85 -12.29 0.47 2.83
C ILE A 85 -12.17 1.56 1.79
N GLY A 86 -11.77 2.77 2.20
CA GLY A 86 -11.30 3.81 1.30
C GLY A 86 -9.80 4.00 1.50
N PHE A 87 -9.05 4.19 0.43
CA PHE A 87 -7.60 4.34 0.53
C PHE A 87 -7.03 5.36 -0.45
N ALA A 88 -5.88 5.91 -0.07
CA ALA A 88 -5.03 6.73 -0.91
C ALA A 88 -3.57 6.38 -0.62
N ASP A 89 -2.80 6.11 -1.67
CA ASP A 89 -1.38 5.77 -1.63
C ASP A 89 -0.61 6.78 -2.47
N TYR A 90 0.49 7.31 -1.94
CA TYR A 90 1.36 8.24 -2.64
C TYR A 90 2.80 7.79 -2.52
N GLY A 91 3.45 7.53 -3.65
CA GLY A 91 4.82 7.03 -3.61
C GLY A 91 5.40 6.65 -4.96
N GLY A 92 6.58 6.04 -4.91
CA GLY A 92 7.30 5.56 -6.07
C GLY A 92 8.70 5.06 -5.71
N ALA A 93 9.40 4.59 -6.74
CA ALA A 93 10.81 4.23 -6.64
C ALA A 93 11.57 4.82 -7.82
N TRP A 94 12.84 5.20 -7.61
CA TRP A 94 13.67 5.85 -8.62
C TRP A 94 15.18 5.58 -8.40
N GLY A 95 15.99 5.98 -9.38
CA GLY A 95 17.43 5.80 -9.35
C GLY A 95 17.86 4.35 -9.54
N GLY A 96 17.01 3.57 -10.19
CA GLY A 96 17.28 2.17 -10.49
C GLY A 96 17.84 1.95 -11.88
N TYR A 97 18.19 0.71 -12.15
CA TYR A 97 18.58 0.20 -13.46
C TYR A 97 17.86 -1.16 -13.68
N GLY A 98 17.56 -1.44 -14.93
CA GLY A 98 16.85 -2.66 -15.29
C GLY A 98 17.74 -3.66 -16.02
N THR A 99 17.38 -4.93 -15.95
CA THR A 99 18.06 -5.99 -16.69
C THR A 99 17.65 -6.08 -18.16
N LEU A 100 16.42 -5.69 -18.47
CA LEU A 100 15.85 -5.79 -19.83
C LEU A 100 16.07 -4.55 -20.68
N ASN A 101 16.25 -3.40 -20.07
CA ASN A 101 16.57 -2.16 -20.76
C ASN A 101 17.82 -1.58 -20.16
N LYS A 102 18.85 -1.36 -20.98
CA LYS A 102 20.12 -0.70 -20.60
C LYS A 102 19.94 0.78 -20.18
N PHE A 103 18.71 1.21 -19.96
CA PHE A 103 18.41 2.57 -19.59
C PHE A 103 18.42 2.73 -18.07
N LEU A 104 19.29 3.60 -17.61
CA LEU A 104 19.25 4.12 -16.24
C LEU A 104 17.92 4.82 -16.02
N GLN A 105 17.17 4.39 -15.03
CA GLN A 105 16.01 5.15 -14.61
C GLN A 105 16.46 6.52 -14.07
N SER A 106 15.62 7.51 -14.29
CA SER A 106 15.89 8.87 -13.83
C SER A 106 16.24 8.86 -12.34
N SER A 107 17.32 9.55 -11.99
CA SER A 107 17.67 9.81 -10.58
C SER A 107 16.69 10.77 -9.90
N LYS A 108 15.83 11.43 -10.67
CA LYS A 108 14.81 12.36 -10.13
C LYS A 108 13.69 11.56 -9.48
N PRO A 109 13.18 12.01 -8.33
CA PRO A 109 12.01 11.43 -7.70
C PRO A 109 10.83 11.38 -8.66
N SER A 110 10.24 10.21 -8.81
CA SER A 110 9.00 10.00 -9.57
C SER A 110 7.97 9.42 -8.62
N LEU A 111 7.04 10.28 -8.20
CA LEU A 111 5.98 9.95 -7.25
C LEU A 111 4.64 9.94 -7.96
N HIS A 112 3.81 8.99 -7.60
CA HIS A 112 2.54 8.70 -8.22
C HIS A 112 1.46 8.55 -7.15
N LEU A 113 0.21 8.85 -7.51
CA LEU A 113 -0.94 8.71 -6.66
C LEU A 113 -1.78 7.49 -7.11
N GLY A 114 -2.09 6.64 -6.14
CA GLY A 114 -3.09 5.58 -6.26
C GLY A 114 -4.19 5.81 -5.23
N TYR A 115 -5.44 5.62 -5.58
CA TYR A 115 -6.57 5.76 -4.67
C TYR A 115 -7.69 4.80 -5.06
N GLY A 116 -8.60 4.55 -4.15
CA GLY A 116 -9.70 3.64 -4.47
C GLY A 116 -10.54 3.24 -3.29
N LEU A 117 -11.35 2.23 -3.56
CA LEU A 117 -12.25 1.61 -2.61
C LEU A 117 -11.98 0.12 -2.54
N GLY A 118 -12.21 -0.48 -1.39
CA GLY A 118 -12.06 -1.91 -1.19
C GLY A 118 -13.14 -2.48 -0.30
N VAL A 119 -13.23 -3.79 -0.33
CA VAL A 119 -14.06 -4.59 0.55
C VAL A 119 -13.20 -5.62 1.25
N GLY A 120 -13.42 -5.78 2.54
CA GLY A 120 -12.69 -6.74 3.37
C GLY A 120 -13.63 -7.69 4.06
N PHE A 121 -13.31 -8.98 4.02
CA PHE A 121 -14.04 -10.04 4.69
C PHE A 121 -13.16 -10.74 5.71
N ARG A 122 -13.67 -10.97 6.91
CA ARG A 122 -13.01 -11.84 7.89
C ARG A 122 -13.48 -13.26 7.68
N THR A 123 -12.53 -14.14 7.37
CA THR A 123 -12.80 -15.56 7.20
C THR A 123 -11.99 -16.39 8.20
N PRO A 124 -12.35 -17.66 8.45
CA PRO A 124 -11.54 -18.56 9.28
C PRO A 124 -10.10 -18.76 8.76
N LEU A 125 -9.86 -18.56 7.46
CA LEU A 125 -8.58 -18.67 6.80
C LEU A 125 -7.77 -17.36 6.85
N GLY A 126 -8.32 -16.33 7.48
CA GLY A 126 -7.73 -14.99 7.52
C GLY A 126 -8.56 -13.93 6.78
N PRO A 127 -8.18 -12.67 6.86
CA PRO A 127 -8.88 -11.61 6.15
C PRO A 127 -8.63 -11.73 4.63
N ILE A 128 -9.71 -11.65 3.87
CA ILE A 128 -9.72 -11.56 2.40
C ILE A 128 -10.09 -10.14 2.02
N ARG A 129 -9.41 -9.59 1.04
CA ARG A 129 -9.63 -8.22 0.61
C ARG A 129 -9.62 -8.10 -0.91
N ILE A 130 -10.52 -7.29 -1.44
CA ILE A 130 -10.59 -6.90 -2.84
C ILE A 130 -10.57 -5.38 -2.91
N ASP A 131 -9.59 -4.82 -3.60
CA ASP A 131 -9.43 -3.39 -3.79
C ASP A 131 -9.60 -3.01 -5.26
N PHE A 132 -10.36 -1.95 -5.50
CA PHE A 132 -10.49 -1.29 -6.80
C PHE A 132 -9.67 0.00 -6.75
N GLY A 133 -8.49 -0.04 -7.32
CA GLY A 133 -7.54 1.07 -7.34
C GLY A 133 -7.53 1.80 -8.66
N PHE A 134 -7.48 3.11 -8.58
CA PHE A 134 -7.30 4.04 -9.70
C PHE A 134 -5.95 4.74 -9.54
N ASN A 135 -5.37 5.18 -10.63
CA ASN A 135 -4.11 5.89 -10.61
C ASN A 135 -4.19 7.27 -11.30
N ASP A 136 -3.21 8.12 -11.03
CA ASP A 136 -3.11 9.47 -11.58
C ASP A 136 -2.90 9.54 -13.10
N LYS A 137 -2.71 8.39 -13.76
CA LYS A 137 -2.57 8.26 -15.23
C LYS A 137 -3.84 7.76 -15.91
N GLY A 138 -4.97 7.70 -15.17
CA GLY A 138 -6.26 7.23 -15.69
C GLY A 138 -6.39 5.71 -15.81
N GLY A 139 -5.43 4.94 -15.30
CA GLY A 139 -5.53 3.49 -15.21
C GLY A 139 -6.27 3.03 -13.97
N SER A 140 -6.77 1.79 -14.00
CA SER A 140 -7.41 1.13 -12.86
C SER A 140 -6.94 -0.32 -12.73
N ARG A 141 -6.96 -0.82 -11.49
CA ARG A 141 -6.61 -2.22 -11.17
C ARG A 141 -7.53 -2.76 -10.10
N THR A 142 -7.93 -4.01 -10.29
CA THR A 142 -8.56 -4.81 -9.23
C THR A 142 -7.48 -5.67 -8.60
N LEU A 143 -7.34 -5.55 -7.29
CA LEU A 143 -6.30 -6.22 -6.51
C LEU A 143 -6.98 -7.14 -5.51
N PHE A 144 -6.47 -8.35 -5.41
CA PHE A 144 -6.93 -9.36 -4.46
C PHE A 144 -5.81 -9.68 -3.48
N SER A 145 -6.11 -9.70 -2.19
CA SER A 145 -5.15 -10.09 -1.16
C SER A 145 -5.78 -10.96 -0.09
N ILE A 146 -4.98 -11.90 0.41
CA ILE A 146 -5.30 -12.74 1.57
C ILE A 146 -4.29 -12.38 2.66
N GLY A 147 -4.78 -12.09 3.86
CA GLY A 147 -3.96 -11.59 4.95
C GLY A 147 -4.04 -10.07 5.11
N GLY A 148 -3.31 -9.52 6.09
CA GLY A 148 -3.27 -8.07 6.33
C GLY A 148 -2.27 -7.39 5.40
N SER A 149 -2.72 -6.45 4.59
CA SER A 149 -1.87 -5.63 3.72
C SER A 149 -1.33 -4.37 4.42
N PHE A 150 -1.69 -4.16 5.68
CA PHE A 150 -1.35 -2.95 6.42
C PHE A 150 -0.64 -3.26 7.74
#